data_0cdcab8778093ffa40597494e50133a1
#
_entry.id   0cdcab8778093ffa40597494e50133a1
#
_cell.length_a   1.000
_cell.length_b   1.000
_cell.length_c   1.000
_cell.angle_alpha   90.00
_cell.angle_beta   90.00
_cell.angle_gamma   90.00
#
_symmetry.space_group_name_H-M   'P 1'
#
loop_
_entity.id
_entity.type
_entity.pdbx_description
1 polymer ?
#
loop_
_entity_poly.entity_id
_entity_poly.type
_entity_poly.pdbx_seq_one_letter_code
_entity_poly.pdbx_strand_id
1 'polypeptide(L)'
;MPKNTQVMLMKDLSVELGSNKVLDEVNLAMMAGERLAIVGPSGSGKSTILRLIAGLLLPSEGRLQISGIEQNYLRLDQNSPPDVRLVFQNPALLASLTVRENVGFLLEKQKVFSDAIINKKVIKCLQKVGLYDVADKFPNQLSGGMQKRVSFARALISDSKKGKDSIPILLYDEPTAGLDPIACTRIEDLIIKTTEAAEGCSIVVSHVSSTIERTANRVIL
;
A
#
# COMPACT_ATOMS: atom_id res chain seq x y z
N MET A 1 1.22 -15.44 14.87
CA MET A 1 0.17 -14.71 15.64
C MET A 1 -1.17 -15.40 15.46
N PRO A 2 -2.12 -15.32 16.41
CA PRO A 2 -3.42 -15.96 16.24
C PRO A 2 -4.16 -15.35 15.04
N LYS A 3 -4.72 -16.22 14.19
CA LYS A 3 -5.49 -15.82 12.99
C LYS A 3 -6.73 -14.94 13.28
N ASN A 4 -7.08 -14.75 14.54
CA ASN A 4 -8.25 -13.97 14.99
C ASN A 4 -7.91 -12.55 15.47
N THR A 5 -6.75 -11.99 15.12
CA THR A 5 -6.42 -10.61 15.49
C THR A 5 -7.03 -9.65 14.48
N GLN A 6 -7.90 -8.74 14.96
CA GLN A 6 -8.46 -7.67 14.15
C GLN A 6 -7.37 -6.60 13.89
N VAL A 7 -7.11 -6.33 12.62
CA VAL A 7 -6.05 -5.38 12.19
C VAL A 7 -6.65 -4.02 11.86
N MET A 8 -7.87 -4.00 11.31
CA MET A 8 -8.56 -2.77 10.94
C MET A 8 -10.05 -2.89 11.22
N LEU A 9 -10.66 -1.77 11.63
CA LEU A 9 -12.10 -1.62 11.81
C LEU A 9 -12.55 -0.26 11.30
N MET A 10 -13.48 -0.24 10.37
CA MET A 10 -14.31 0.92 10.04
C MET A 10 -15.69 0.69 10.67
N LYS A 11 -16.20 1.67 11.39
CA LYS A 11 -17.54 1.62 12.00
C LYS A 11 -18.30 2.89 11.70
N ASP A 12 -19.46 2.72 11.04
CA ASP A 12 -20.41 3.77 10.64
C ASP A 12 -19.70 4.95 9.94
N LEU A 13 -18.69 4.61 9.11
CA LEU A 13 -17.75 5.56 8.56
C LEU A 13 -18.31 6.25 7.32
N SER A 14 -18.41 7.57 7.37
CA SER A 14 -18.85 8.41 6.25
C SER A 14 -17.77 9.40 5.85
N VAL A 15 -17.74 9.75 4.56
CA VAL A 15 -16.84 10.76 4.00
C VAL A 15 -17.60 11.70 3.08
N GLU A 16 -17.46 12.98 3.35
CA GLU A 16 -17.93 14.06 2.49
C GLU A 16 -16.74 14.78 1.84
N LEU A 17 -16.79 14.98 0.54
CA LEU A 17 -15.83 15.77 -0.22
C LEU A 17 -16.56 16.94 -0.89
N GLY A 18 -16.43 18.12 -0.31
CA GLY A 18 -17.26 19.27 -0.64
C GLY A 18 -18.73 19.00 -0.29
N SER A 19 -19.62 19.07 -1.27
CA SER A 19 -21.07 18.79 -1.10
C SER A 19 -21.44 17.32 -1.38
N ASN A 20 -20.48 16.47 -1.76
CA ASN A 20 -20.76 15.10 -2.16
C ASN A 20 -20.40 14.12 -1.05
N LYS A 21 -21.40 13.34 -0.59
CA LYS A 21 -21.16 12.20 0.29
C LYS A 21 -20.64 11.04 -0.55
N VAL A 22 -19.35 10.70 -0.39
CA VAL A 22 -18.63 9.69 -1.19
C VAL A 22 -18.70 8.32 -0.54
N LEU A 23 -18.70 8.27 0.78
CA LEU A 23 -18.91 7.06 1.58
C LEU A 23 -20.01 7.35 2.60
N ASP A 24 -20.89 6.37 2.82
CA ASP A 24 -22.04 6.49 3.71
C ASP A 24 -22.15 5.26 4.63
N GLU A 25 -21.93 5.47 5.93
CA GLU A 25 -22.05 4.48 7.01
C GLU A 25 -21.32 3.13 6.73
N VAL A 26 -20.12 3.21 6.15
CA VAL A 26 -19.34 2.02 5.79
C VAL A 26 -18.89 1.28 7.04
N ASN A 27 -19.19 -0.02 7.08
CA ASN A 27 -18.78 -0.93 8.13
C ASN A 27 -17.89 -2.02 7.53
N LEU A 28 -16.61 -2.08 7.94
CA LEU A 28 -15.64 -3.02 7.42
C LEU A 28 -14.64 -3.41 8.51
N ALA A 29 -14.48 -4.71 8.74
CA ALA A 29 -13.43 -5.25 9.59
C ALA A 29 -12.46 -6.10 8.75
N MET A 30 -11.17 -6.07 9.09
CA MET A 30 -10.13 -6.86 8.48
C MET A 30 -9.32 -7.60 9.55
N MET A 31 -9.11 -8.90 9.33
CA MET A 31 -8.37 -9.77 10.24
C MET A 31 -6.93 -10.00 9.75
N ALA A 32 -6.07 -10.43 10.66
CA ALA A 32 -4.68 -10.76 10.34
C ALA A 32 -4.60 -11.83 9.25
N GLY A 33 -3.76 -11.59 8.23
CA GLY A 33 -3.55 -12.49 7.10
C GLY A 33 -4.64 -12.44 6.03
N GLU A 34 -5.68 -11.58 6.17
CA GLU A 34 -6.66 -11.39 5.11
C GLU A 34 -6.05 -10.66 3.91
N ARG A 35 -6.47 -11.11 2.73
CA ARG A 35 -6.24 -10.44 1.45
C ARG A 35 -7.59 -10.06 0.88
N LEU A 36 -7.92 -8.79 0.95
CA LEU A 36 -9.22 -8.23 0.60
C LEU A 36 -9.17 -7.61 -0.79
N ALA A 37 -10.17 -7.87 -1.63
CA ALA A 37 -10.43 -7.09 -2.82
C ALA A 37 -11.65 -6.20 -2.62
N ILE A 38 -11.53 -4.94 -3.03
CA ILE A 38 -12.65 -3.99 -3.10
C ILE A 38 -12.99 -3.81 -4.57
N VAL A 39 -14.22 -4.15 -4.95
CA VAL A 39 -14.71 -4.05 -6.31
C VAL A 39 -15.91 -3.08 -6.38
N GLY A 40 -16.27 -2.64 -7.57
CA GLY A 40 -17.41 -1.74 -7.76
C GLY A 40 -17.18 -0.79 -8.94
N PRO A 41 -18.21 -0.03 -9.36
CA PRO A 41 -18.12 0.89 -10.49
C PRO A 41 -17.11 2.03 -10.22
N SER A 42 -16.69 2.70 -11.31
CA SER A 42 -15.84 3.90 -11.18
C SER A 42 -16.60 4.97 -10.40
N GLY A 43 -15.89 5.67 -9.50
CA GLY A 43 -16.49 6.70 -8.66
C GLY A 43 -17.20 6.21 -7.39
N SER A 44 -17.27 4.89 -7.11
CA SER A 44 -17.93 4.33 -5.91
C SER A 44 -17.14 4.51 -4.60
N GLY A 45 -16.09 5.31 -4.56
CA GLY A 45 -15.37 5.60 -3.31
C GLY A 45 -14.22 4.64 -2.98
N LYS A 46 -13.89 3.65 -3.83
CA LYS A 46 -12.84 2.65 -3.57
C LYS A 46 -11.47 3.26 -3.22
N SER A 47 -10.97 4.17 -4.04
CA SER A 47 -9.71 4.88 -3.76
C SER A 47 -9.82 5.80 -2.54
N THR A 48 -11.02 6.27 -2.20
CA THR A 48 -11.27 7.04 -0.98
C THR A 48 -11.08 6.16 0.25
N ILE A 49 -11.56 4.92 0.23
CA ILE A 49 -11.31 3.93 1.30
C ILE A 49 -9.80 3.72 1.47
N LEU A 50 -9.05 3.52 0.37
CA LEU A 50 -7.59 3.35 0.47
C LEU A 50 -6.89 4.58 1.06
N ARG A 51 -7.33 5.79 0.69
CA ARG A 51 -6.77 7.05 1.24
C ARG A 51 -7.05 7.20 2.72
N LEU A 52 -8.25 6.84 3.19
CA LEU A 52 -8.58 6.80 4.63
C LEU A 52 -7.65 5.87 5.39
N ILE A 53 -7.52 4.62 4.94
CA ILE A 53 -6.66 3.61 5.58
C ILE A 53 -5.19 4.06 5.56
N ALA A 54 -4.75 4.72 4.48
CA ALA A 54 -3.40 5.28 4.37
C ALA A 54 -3.17 6.51 5.27
N GLY A 55 -4.22 7.05 5.91
CA GLY A 55 -4.15 8.28 6.72
C GLY A 55 -3.92 9.55 5.88
N LEU A 56 -4.30 9.52 4.62
CA LEU A 56 -4.24 10.68 3.70
C LEU A 56 -5.54 11.48 3.71
N LEU A 57 -6.58 10.96 4.33
CA LEU A 57 -7.90 11.53 4.50
C LEU A 57 -8.45 11.11 5.85
N LEU A 58 -9.24 11.96 6.48
CA LEU A 58 -9.97 11.63 7.70
C LEU A 58 -11.45 11.39 7.38
N PRO A 59 -12.16 10.54 8.15
CA PRO A 59 -13.59 10.41 8.03
C PRO A 59 -14.29 11.70 8.47
N SER A 60 -15.45 12.00 7.85
CA SER A 60 -16.32 13.09 8.29
C SER A 60 -17.16 12.67 9.50
N GLU A 61 -17.57 11.38 9.52
CA GLU A 61 -18.32 10.76 10.60
C GLU A 61 -17.87 9.31 10.81
N GLY A 62 -18.24 8.73 11.96
CA GLY A 62 -17.84 7.37 12.31
C GLY A 62 -16.38 7.28 12.75
N ARG A 63 -15.79 6.08 12.70
CA ARG A 63 -14.42 5.86 13.18
C ARG A 63 -13.65 4.84 12.35
N LEU A 64 -12.34 5.06 12.24
CA LEU A 64 -11.37 4.13 11.69
C LEU A 64 -10.36 3.76 12.78
N GLN A 65 -10.18 2.45 13.03
CA GLN A 65 -9.13 1.93 13.91
C GLN A 65 -8.18 1.05 13.11
N ILE A 66 -6.87 1.19 13.37
CA ILE A 66 -5.82 0.33 12.81
C ILE A 66 -4.96 -0.16 13.96
N SER A 67 -4.80 -1.49 14.09
CA SER A 67 -4.11 -2.14 15.22
C SER A 67 -4.64 -1.66 16.59
N GLY A 68 -5.96 -1.46 16.68
CA GLY A 68 -6.64 -0.99 17.91
C GLY A 68 -6.50 0.50 18.19
N ILE A 69 -5.77 1.24 17.36
CA ILE A 69 -5.55 2.70 17.54
C ILE A 69 -6.47 3.47 16.59
N GLU A 70 -7.24 4.39 17.15
CA GLU A 70 -8.14 5.25 16.39
C GLU A 70 -7.36 6.28 15.57
N GLN A 71 -7.76 6.47 14.31
CA GLN A 71 -7.07 7.34 13.36
C GLN A 71 -7.75 8.72 13.30
N ASN A 72 -7.39 9.60 14.23
CA ASN A 72 -7.96 10.95 14.39
C ASN A 72 -7.12 12.06 13.77
N TYR A 73 -5.95 11.71 13.21
CA TYR A 73 -5.00 12.66 12.63
C TYR A 73 -4.52 12.16 11.27
N LEU A 74 -4.22 13.09 10.37
CA LEU A 74 -3.55 12.74 9.13
C LEU A 74 -2.18 12.09 9.43
N ARG A 75 -1.74 11.22 8.54
CA ARG A 75 -0.49 10.47 8.70
C ARG A 75 0.73 11.35 8.99
N LEU A 76 0.77 12.55 8.38
CA LEU A 76 1.87 13.49 8.54
C LEU A 76 1.92 14.12 9.94
N ASP A 77 0.79 14.15 10.64
CA ASP A 77 0.65 14.76 11.97
C ASP A 77 0.81 13.73 13.09
N GLN A 78 1.00 12.45 12.74
CA GLN A 78 1.15 11.37 13.71
C GLN A 78 2.62 11.13 14.02
N ASN A 79 2.97 11.08 15.32
CA ASN A 79 4.33 10.75 15.78
C ASN A 79 4.71 9.30 15.45
N SER A 80 3.74 8.37 15.47
CA SER A 80 3.94 6.95 15.17
C SER A 80 2.77 6.41 14.35
N PRO A 81 2.70 6.74 13.04
CA PRO A 81 1.63 6.27 12.18
C PRO A 81 1.66 4.74 12.04
N PRO A 82 0.50 4.08 11.85
CA PRO A 82 0.43 2.65 11.64
C PRO A 82 1.23 2.21 10.39
N ASP A 83 1.63 0.93 10.34
CA ASP A 83 2.39 0.41 9.19
C ASP A 83 1.44 0.11 8.01
N VAL A 84 1.00 1.18 7.36
CA VAL A 84 0.20 1.12 6.14
C VAL A 84 1.06 1.59 4.98
N ARG A 85 1.06 0.84 3.88
CA ARG A 85 1.88 1.11 2.69
C ARG A 85 0.99 1.11 1.47
N LEU A 86 1.00 2.20 0.70
CA LEU A 86 0.15 2.39 -0.47
C LEU A 86 0.98 2.35 -1.76
N VAL A 87 0.57 1.47 -2.66
CA VAL A 87 1.02 1.43 -4.06
C VAL A 87 -0.08 2.06 -4.90
N PHE A 88 0.20 3.23 -5.47
CA PHE A 88 -0.74 3.97 -6.30
C PHE A 88 -0.86 3.36 -7.70
N GLN A 89 -1.98 3.60 -8.36
CA GLN A 89 -2.21 3.27 -9.77
C GLN A 89 -1.09 3.82 -10.67
N ASN A 90 -0.76 5.11 -10.52
CA ASN A 90 0.44 5.70 -11.07
C ASN A 90 1.60 5.53 -10.08
N PRO A 91 2.80 5.15 -10.52
CA PRO A 91 3.92 4.83 -9.62
C PRO A 91 4.28 5.93 -8.62
N ALA A 92 3.89 7.18 -8.87
CA ALA A 92 4.15 8.34 -8.01
C ALA A 92 5.62 8.44 -7.57
N LEU A 93 6.54 8.20 -8.51
CA LEU A 93 7.97 8.35 -8.27
C LEU A 93 8.36 9.83 -8.38
N LEU A 94 9.25 10.26 -7.50
CA LEU A 94 9.82 11.60 -7.54
C LEU A 94 10.82 11.68 -8.70
N ALA A 95 10.49 12.46 -9.72
CA ALA A 95 11.27 12.53 -10.97
C ALA A 95 12.69 13.08 -10.79
N SER A 96 12.89 13.91 -9.76
CA SER A 96 14.19 14.50 -9.40
C SER A 96 15.09 13.57 -8.60
N LEU A 97 14.60 12.41 -8.18
CA LEU A 97 15.33 11.43 -7.39
C LEU A 97 15.63 10.18 -8.22
N THR A 98 16.78 9.57 -7.99
CA THR A 98 17.12 8.27 -8.54
C THR A 98 16.19 7.18 -8.01
N VAL A 99 16.22 5.99 -8.60
CA VAL A 99 15.49 4.81 -8.10
C VAL A 99 15.89 4.48 -6.67
N ARG A 100 17.18 4.55 -6.36
CA ARG A 100 17.74 4.34 -5.01
C ARG A 100 17.09 5.29 -3.99
N GLU A 101 17.11 6.57 -4.29
CA GLU A 101 16.54 7.60 -3.43
C GLU A 101 15.02 7.49 -3.33
N ASN A 102 14.31 7.17 -4.41
CA ASN A 102 12.88 6.92 -4.37
C ASN A 102 12.50 5.75 -3.45
N VAL A 103 13.24 4.65 -3.51
CA VAL A 103 12.99 3.47 -2.66
C VAL A 103 13.45 3.74 -1.23
N GLY A 104 14.61 4.37 -1.03
CA GLY A 104 15.21 4.66 0.27
C GLY A 104 14.57 5.83 1.02
N PHE A 105 13.75 6.65 0.36
CA PHE A 105 13.25 7.95 0.82
C PHE A 105 12.75 7.95 2.27
N LEU A 106 11.96 6.95 2.65
CA LEU A 106 11.42 6.83 4.00
C LEU A 106 12.53 6.66 5.05
N LEU A 107 13.54 5.85 4.77
CA LEU A 107 14.63 5.56 5.70
C LEU A 107 15.60 6.74 5.83
N GLU A 108 15.85 7.46 4.73
CA GLU A 108 16.68 8.66 4.72
C GLU A 108 16.07 9.78 5.56
N LYS A 109 14.76 9.99 5.46
CA LYS A 109 14.03 10.98 6.26
C LYS A 109 14.09 10.71 7.78
N GLN A 110 14.17 9.45 8.17
CA GLN A 110 14.22 9.07 9.58
C GLN A 110 15.59 9.29 10.22
N LYS A 111 16.66 9.44 9.42
CA LYS A 111 18.05 9.68 9.89
C LYS A 111 18.57 8.66 10.91
N VAL A 112 18.07 7.43 10.86
CA VAL A 112 18.34 6.37 11.84
C VAL A 112 19.40 5.40 11.35
N PHE A 113 19.47 5.23 10.03
CA PHE A 113 20.37 4.27 9.38
C PHE A 113 21.47 5.01 8.64
N SER A 114 22.69 4.40 8.59
CA SER A 114 23.74 4.89 7.70
C SER A 114 23.40 4.62 6.24
N ASP A 115 23.96 5.42 5.34
CA ASP A 115 23.76 5.30 3.89
C ASP A 115 24.08 3.88 3.37
N ALA A 116 25.11 3.25 3.92
CA ALA A 116 25.50 1.88 3.58
C ALA A 116 24.38 0.86 3.90
N ILE A 117 23.70 1.04 5.05
CA ILE A 117 22.58 0.17 5.46
C ILE A 117 21.37 0.44 4.58
N ILE A 118 21.04 1.70 4.31
CA ILE A 118 19.95 2.10 3.43
C ILE A 118 20.18 1.49 2.04
N ASN A 119 21.36 1.67 1.49
CA ASN A 119 21.72 1.13 0.18
C ASN A 119 21.53 -0.40 0.10
N LYS A 120 22.03 -1.14 1.11
CA LYS A 120 21.84 -2.59 1.17
C LYS A 120 20.37 -3.00 1.20
N LYS A 121 19.53 -2.27 1.97
CA LYS A 121 18.08 -2.50 2.04
C LYS A 121 17.41 -2.21 0.70
N VAL A 122 17.75 -1.11 0.05
CA VAL A 122 17.23 -0.70 -1.26
C VAL A 122 17.53 -1.74 -2.32
N ILE A 123 18.79 -2.15 -2.47
CA ILE A 123 19.17 -3.17 -3.45
C ILE A 123 18.41 -4.47 -3.21
N LYS A 124 18.26 -4.91 -1.96
CA LYS A 124 17.49 -6.11 -1.63
C LYS A 124 16.01 -5.97 -2.02
N CYS A 125 15.40 -4.81 -1.85
CA CYS A 125 14.01 -4.56 -2.26
C CYS A 125 13.89 -4.55 -3.79
N LEU A 126 14.81 -3.93 -4.51
CA LEU A 126 14.85 -3.94 -5.98
C LEU A 126 15.00 -5.35 -6.55
N GLN A 127 15.88 -6.16 -5.98
CA GLN A 127 16.04 -7.56 -6.38
C GLN A 127 14.76 -8.39 -6.17
N LYS A 128 14.03 -8.16 -5.06
CA LYS A 128 12.75 -8.84 -4.81
C LYS A 128 11.69 -8.56 -5.87
N VAL A 129 11.74 -7.39 -6.52
CA VAL A 129 10.83 -7.03 -7.62
C VAL A 129 11.42 -7.28 -9.00
N GLY A 130 12.55 -8.03 -9.09
CA GLY A 130 13.21 -8.39 -10.33
C GLY A 130 13.83 -7.20 -11.07
N LEU A 131 14.34 -6.23 -10.33
CA LEU A 131 15.08 -5.09 -10.87
C LEU A 131 16.54 -5.17 -10.44
N TYR A 132 17.42 -5.19 -11.44
CA TYR A 132 18.86 -5.23 -11.29
C TYR A 132 19.48 -4.05 -12.02
N ASP A 133 20.56 -3.49 -11.50
CA ASP A 133 21.38 -2.45 -12.13
C ASP A 133 20.59 -1.17 -12.56
N VAL A 134 19.57 -0.83 -11.79
CA VAL A 134 18.71 0.35 -12.06
C VAL A 134 18.76 1.38 -10.93
N ALA A 135 19.47 1.11 -9.85
CA ALA A 135 19.44 1.92 -8.63
C ALA A 135 19.81 3.39 -8.88
N ASP A 136 20.75 3.64 -9.78
CA ASP A 136 21.27 4.98 -10.08
C ASP A 136 20.56 5.64 -11.27
N LYS A 137 19.53 4.98 -11.87
CA LYS A 137 18.71 5.55 -12.92
C LYS A 137 17.64 6.47 -12.34
N PHE A 138 17.23 7.43 -13.15
CA PHE A 138 16.07 8.27 -12.88
C PHE A 138 14.78 7.62 -13.42
N PRO A 139 13.60 7.98 -12.87
CA PRO A 139 12.32 7.42 -13.32
C PRO A 139 12.07 7.53 -14.83
N ASN A 140 12.46 8.62 -15.47
CA ASN A 140 12.32 8.84 -16.91
C ASN A 140 13.18 7.90 -17.78
N GLN A 141 14.16 7.23 -17.20
CA GLN A 141 15.01 6.23 -17.88
C GLN A 141 14.44 4.81 -17.77
N LEU A 142 13.28 4.65 -17.16
CA LEU A 142 12.64 3.36 -16.91
C LEU A 142 11.38 3.20 -17.77
N SER A 143 11.09 1.97 -18.21
CA SER A 143 9.78 1.65 -18.78
C SER A 143 8.67 1.78 -17.72
N GLY A 144 7.42 1.97 -18.14
CA GLY A 144 6.28 2.06 -17.22
C GLY A 144 6.16 0.84 -16.28
N GLY A 145 6.41 -0.37 -16.79
CA GLY A 145 6.44 -1.59 -15.99
C GLY A 145 7.59 -1.61 -14.99
N MET A 146 8.76 -1.04 -15.32
CA MET A 146 9.87 -0.90 -14.38
C MET A 146 9.54 0.12 -13.29
N GLN A 147 8.96 1.28 -13.65
CA GLN A 147 8.51 2.29 -12.68
C GLN A 147 7.51 1.70 -11.70
N LYS A 148 6.55 0.90 -12.20
CA LYS A 148 5.57 0.20 -11.36
C LYS A 148 6.27 -0.73 -10.38
N ARG A 149 7.25 -1.54 -10.82
CA ARG A 149 8.04 -2.41 -9.93
C ARG A 149 8.88 -1.62 -8.92
N VAL A 150 9.38 -0.45 -9.26
CA VAL A 150 10.05 0.44 -8.29
C VAL A 150 9.08 0.89 -7.19
N SER A 151 7.82 1.23 -7.52
CA SER A 151 6.82 1.59 -6.50
C SER A 151 6.51 0.43 -5.54
N PHE A 152 6.52 -0.82 -6.02
CA PHE A 152 6.46 -2.00 -5.14
C PHE A 152 7.70 -2.14 -4.26
N ALA A 153 8.90 -1.94 -4.81
CA ALA A 153 10.14 -1.96 -4.01
C ALA A 153 10.11 -0.91 -2.89
N ARG A 154 9.58 0.28 -3.17
CA ARG A 154 9.35 1.35 -2.19
C ARG A 154 8.37 0.91 -1.09
N ALA A 155 7.31 0.19 -1.43
CA ALA A 155 6.37 -0.34 -0.45
C ALA A 155 6.96 -1.49 0.39
N LEU A 156 7.94 -2.22 -0.14
CA LEU A 156 8.63 -3.30 0.58
C LEU A 156 9.64 -2.80 1.61
N ILE A 157 10.15 -1.58 1.45
CA ILE A 157 11.14 -1.07 2.38
C ILE A 157 10.48 -0.84 3.73
N SER A 158 10.99 -1.48 4.76
CA SER A 158 10.42 -1.41 6.10
C SER A 158 11.36 -0.74 7.06
N ASP A 159 10.79 0.04 7.96
CA ASP A 159 11.45 0.52 9.15
C ASP A 159 11.53 -0.62 10.18
N SER A 160 12.74 -1.06 10.49
CA SER A 160 12.96 -2.13 11.48
C SER A 160 12.64 -1.69 12.93
N LYS A 161 12.30 -0.41 13.13
CA LYS A 161 11.95 0.14 14.45
C LYS A 161 10.46 0.11 14.75
N LYS A 162 9.60 -0.10 13.75
CA LYS A 162 8.18 -0.35 14.02
C LYS A 162 8.10 -1.68 14.75
N GLY A 163 7.53 -1.65 15.95
CA GLY A 163 7.49 -2.79 16.87
C GLY A 163 7.00 -4.05 16.17
N LYS A 164 7.50 -5.22 16.58
CA LYS A 164 7.11 -6.55 16.06
C LYS A 164 5.61 -6.84 16.17
N ASP A 165 4.86 -5.99 16.84
CA ASP A 165 3.43 -6.16 17.13
C ASP A 165 2.50 -5.50 16.09
N SER A 166 3.03 -4.71 15.15
CA SER A 166 2.22 -4.07 14.11
C SER A 166 2.20 -4.92 12.84
N ILE A 167 1.03 -5.46 12.51
CA ILE A 167 0.81 -6.18 11.25
C ILE A 167 0.67 -5.15 10.13
N PRO A 168 1.55 -5.16 9.10
CA PRO A 168 1.49 -4.20 8.02
C PRO A 168 0.26 -4.42 7.14
N ILE A 169 -0.35 -3.32 6.69
CA ILE A 169 -1.43 -3.32 5.69
C ILE A 169 -0.87 -2.76 4.38
N LEU A 170 -0.88 -3.60 3.33
CA LEU A 170 -0.45 -3.19 2.00
C LEU A 170 -1.68 -2.86 1.14
N LEU A 171 -1.71 -1.66 0.61
CA LEU A 171 -2.80 -1.14 -0.20
C LEU A 171 -2.34 -1.04 -1.65
N TYR A 172 -3.16 -1.54 -2.58
CA TYR A 172 -2.89 -1.53 -4.01
C TYR A 172 -4.08 -0.92 -4.75
N ASP A 173 -3.87 0.25 -5.35
CA ASP A 173 -4.90 0.95 -6.13
C ASP A 173 -4.69 0.64 -7.61
N GLU A 174 -5.59 -0.15 -8.22
CA GLU A 174 -5.59 -0.55 -9.62
C GLU A 174 -4.20 -1.02 -10.13
N PRO A 175 -3.54 -1.98 -9.45
CA PRO A 175 -2.12 -2.30 -9.70
C PRO A 175 -1.85 -2.87 -11.09
N THR A 176 -2.84 -3.48 -11.73
CA THR A 176 -2.73 -4.11 -13.06
C THR A 176 -3.37 -3.31 -14.19
N ALA A 177 -3.99 -2.16 -13.87
CA ALA A 177 -4.67 -1.34 -14.89
C ALA A 177 -3.72 -0.94 -16.03
N GLY A 178 -4.18 -1.14 -17.28
CA GLY A 178 -3.45 -0.76 -18.50
C GLY A 178 -2.24 -1.65 -18.83
N LEU A 179 -2.09 -2.80 -18.19
CA LEU A 179 -1.04 -3.77 -18.49
C LEU A 179 -1.56 -4.90 -19.39
N ASP A 180 -0.65 -5.48 -20.17
CA ASP A 180 -0.92 -6.72 -20.91
C ASP A 180 -1.05 -7.93 -19.94
N PRO A 181 -1.67 -9.05 -20.36
CA PRO A 181 -1.93 -10.19 -19.47
C PRO A 181 -0.69 -10.78 -18.81
N ILE A 182 0.47 -10.79 -19.50
CA ILE A 182 1.72 -11.32 -18.96
C ILE A 182 2.25 -10.40 -17.86
N ALA A 183 2.19 -9.10 -18.09
CA ALA A 183 2.57 -8.10 -17.10
C ALA A 183 1.62 -8.12 -15.89
N CYS A 184 0.30 -8.30 -16.11
CA CYS A 184 -0.68 -8.48 -15.03
C CYS A 184 -0.29 -9.64 -14.12
N THR A 185 -0.05 -10.83 -14.66
CA THR A 185 0.35 -12.02 -13.90
C THR A 185 1.60 -11.76 -13.05
N ARG A 186 2.59 -11.07 -13.61
CA ARG A 186 3.82 -10.71 -12.85
C ARG A 186 3.55 -9.76 -11.70
N ILE A 187 2.64 -8.80 -11.86
CA ILE A 187 2.25 -7.86 -10.79
C ILE A 187 1.43 -8.60 -9.73
N GLU A 188 0.52 -9.48 -10.13
CA GLU A 188 -0.29 -10.31 -9.21
C GLU A 188 0.61 -11.20 -8.33
N ASP A 189 1.59 -11.89 -8.93
CA ASP A 189 2.62 -12.65 -8.20
C ASP A 189 3.40 -11.76 -7.23
N LEU A 190 3.69 -10.53 -7.64
CA LEU A 190 4.41 -9.58 -6.81
C LEU A 190 3.57 -9.12 -5.61
N ILE A 191 2.27 -8.87 -5.78
CA ILE A 191 1.33 -8.55 -4.70
C ILE A 191 1.34 -9.67 -3.66
N ILE A 192 1.18 -10.91 -4.09
CA ILE A 192 1.17 -12.08 -3.20
C ILE A 192 2.50 -12.17 -2.43
N LYS A 193 3.61 -12.22 -3.15
CA LYS A 193 4.95 -12.35 -2.57
C LYS A 193 5.30 -11.19 -1.61
N THR A 194 4.87 -9.96 -1.93
CA THR A 194 5.14 -8.81 -1.05
C THR A 194 4.32 -8.86 0.21
N THR A 195 3.05 -9.27 0.13
CA THR A 195 2.17 -9.43 1.29
C THR A 195 2.66 -10.54 2.21
N GLU A 196 3.05 -11.69 1.66
CA GLU A 196 3.61 -12.80 2.41
C GLU A 196 4.95 -12.44 3.05
N ALA A 197 5.86 -11.81 2.29
CA ALA A 197 7.17 -11.39 2.82
C ALA A 197 7.09 -10.29 3.89
N ALA A 198 5.99 -9.57 3.95
CA ALA A 198 5.70 -8.59 5.00
C ALA A 198 4.99 -9.20 6.21
N GLU A 199 4.56 -10.47 6.12
CA GLU A 199 3.69 -11.13 7.10
C GLU A 199 2.45 -10.29 7.43
N GLY A 200 1.92 -9.62 6.39
CA GLY A 200 0.89 -8.58 6.52
C GLY A 200 -0.47 -8.98 5.96
N CYS A 201 -1.32 -7.98 5.86
CA CYS A 201 -2.60 -8.01 5.18
C CYS A 201 -2.51 -7.22 3.87
N SER A 202 -3.42 -7.46 2.92
CA SER A 202 -3.49 -6.63 1.72
C SER A 202 -4.92 -6.25 1.36
N ILE A 203 -5.06 -5.06 0.78
CA ILE A 203 -6.30 -4.59 0.16
C ILE A 203 -5.97 -4.21 -1.28
N VAL A 204 -6.65 -4.83 -2.23
CA VAL A 204 -6.51 -4.57 -3.65
C VAL A 204 -7.80 -3.96 -4.17
N VAL A 205 -7.74 -2.78 -4.73
CA VAL A 205 -8.80 -2.20 -5.54
C VAL A 205 -8.53 -2.59 -6.98
N SER A 206 -9.45 -3.29 -7.62
CA SER A 206 -9.33 -3.66 -9.03
C SER A 206 -10.70 -3.96 -9.64
N HIS A 207 -10.79 -3.77 -10.96
CA HIS A 207 -11.91 -4.22 -11.78
C HIS A 207 -11.51 -5.40 -12.71
N VAL A 208 -10.27 -5.86 -12.60
CA VAL A 208 -9.73 -6.98 -13.39
C VAL A 208 -9.98 -8.29 -12.63
N SER A 209 -10.82 -9.18 -13.17
CA SER A 209 -11.24 -10.42 -12.52
C SER A 209 -10.06 -11.32 -12.14
N SER A 210 -9.07 -11.50 -13.02
CA SER A 210 -7.89 -12.31 -12.72
C SER A 210 -7.11 -11.79 -11.53
N THR A 211 -6.96 -10.47 -11.43
CA THR A 211 -6.26 -9.82 -10.29
C THR A 211 -7.02 -10.10 -8.99
N ILE A 212 -8.35 -9.97 -9.00
CA ILE A 212 -9.19 -10.23 -7.83
C ILE A 212 -9.05 -11.68 -7.38
N GLU A 213 -9.26 -12.63 -8.29
CA GLU A 213 -9.23 -14.08 -8.01
C GLU A 213 -7.87 -14.55 -7.48
N ARG A 214 -6.77 -14.02 -8.04
CA ARG A 214 -5.41 -14.45 -7.66
C ARG A 214 -4.92 -13.81 -6.38
N THR A 215 -5.29 -12.56 -6.12
CA THR A 215 -4.68 -11.78 -5.02
C THR A 215 -5.52 -11.72 -3.76
N ALA A 216 -6.81 -12.02 -3.81
CA ALA A 216 -7.72 -11.89 -2.68
C ALA A 216 -8.29 -13.25 -2.22
N ASN A 217 -8.59 -13.33 -0.93
CA ASN A 217 -9.36 -14.44 -0.34
C ASN A 217 -10.73 -13.99 0.20
N ARG A 218 -11.02 -12.68 0.14
CA ARG A 218 -12.31 -12.08 0.46
C ARG A 218 -12.56 -10.90 -0.47
N VAL A 219 -13.79 -10.80 -0.96
CA VAL A 219 -14.21 -9.71 -1.86
C VAL A 219 -15.34 -8.94 -1.21
N ILE A 220 -15.33 -7.62 -1.34
CA ILE A 220 -16.41 -6.71 -0.95
C ILE A 220 -16.80 -5.82 -2.13
N LEU A 221 -18.09 -5.49 -2.17
CA LEU A 221 -18.72 -4.63 -3.16
C LEU A 221 -18.99 -3.26 -2.56
#